data_56a6405fb7eeea84dc0bf9154d6f20bd
#
_entry.id   56a6405fb7eeea84dc0bf9154d6f20bd
#
_cell.length_a   1.000
_cell.length_b   1.000
_cell.length_c   1.000
_cell.angle_alpha   90.00
_cell.angle_beta   90.00
_cell.angle_gamma   90.00
#
_symmetry.space_group_name_H-M   'P 1'
#
loop_
_entity.id
_entity.type
_entity.pdbx_description
1 polymer ?
#
loop_
_entity_poly.entity_id
_entity_poly.type
_entity_poly.pdbx_seq_one_letter_code
_entity_poly.pdbx_strand_id
1 'polypeptide(L)'
;MEATMPEQSKMHVYLNWAKERIDEMDATLASLEAKVSQVQADSKAKAHQLIAELRKRRDEFQATVKKQTEAGEATWQRTKAQLESNWSDFEAQVKTYIETVGKQVQQQQATFREVSAAQVKAWRETADRLHDAAANVAAARRADIDAAVKQMKADASEAQARLQKLKQAGSESWTAFGAALAKSRNAFDRANQAAWDALKRAAPPKT
;
A
#
# COMPACT_ATOMS: atom_id res chain seq x y z
N MET A 1 -1.44 -34.97 3.22
CA MET A 1 -0.38 -34.58 2.26
C MET A 1 -0.58 -33.11 1.93
N GLU A 2 0.08 -32.23 2.66
CA GLU A 2 0.10 -30.79 2.36
C GLU A 2 0.94 -30.59 1.12
N ALA A 3 0.32 -30.16 0.03
CA ALA A 3 1.03 -29.77 -1.18
C ALA A 3 1.81 -28.50 -0.88
N THR A 4 3.11 -28.64 -0.63
CA THR A 4 4.05 -27.54 -0.49
C THR A 4 4.03 -26.76 -1.81
N MET A 5 3.44 -25.57 -1.81
CA MET A 5 3.50 -24.64 -2.96
C MET A 5 4.96 -24.37 -3.29
N PRO A 6 5.38 -24.45 -4.56
CA PRO A 6 6.78 -24.19 -4.92
C PRO A 6 7.19 -22.78 -4.50
N GLU A 7 8.41 -22.62 -3.99
CA GLU A 7 8.95 -21.34 -3.47
C GLU A 7 8.88 -20.18 -4.48
N GLN A 8 8.99 -20.46 -5.77
CA GLN A 8 8.77 -19.50 -6.86
C GLN A 8 7.40 -18.80 -6.81
N SER A 9 6.37 -19.51 -6.33
CA SER A 9 5.05 -18.93 -6.14
C SER A 9 5.02 -17.87 -5.05
N LYS A 10 5.78 -18.06 -3.97
CA LYS A 10 5.84 -17.15 -2.82
C LYS A 10 6.56 -15.84 -3.16
N MET A 11 7.69 -15.90 -3.87
CA MET A 11 8.43 -14.71 -4.29
C MET A 11 7.59 -13.81 -5.19
N HIS A 12 6.92 -14.39 -6.20
CA HIS A 12 6.11 -13.62 -7.13
C HIS A 12 4.96 -12.87 -6.44
N VAL A 13 4.27 -13.55 -5.52
CA VAL A 13 3.20 -12.95 -4.71
C VAL A 13 3.71 -11.77 -3.90
N TYR A 14 4.86 -11.94 -3.28
CA TYR A 14 5.45 -10.89 -2.46
C TYR A 14 5.97 -9.70 -3.27
N LEU A 15 6.47 -9.92 -4.47
CA LEU A 15 6.83 -8.83 -5.39
C LEU A 15 5.61 -8.00 -5.79
N ASN A 16 4.43 -8.60 -5.88
CA ASN A 16 3.19 -7.87 -6.10
C ASN A 16 2.80 -7.04 -4.87
N TRP A 17 2.93 -7.59 -3.65
CA TRP A 17 2.80 -6.83 -2.41
C TRP A 17 3.77 -5.64 -2.38
N ALA A 18 5.03 -5.84 -2.74
CA ALA A 18 6.03 -4.77 -2.75
C ALA A 18 5.71 -3.66 -3.77
N LYS A 19 5.17 -4.00 -4.94
CA LYS A 19 4.70 -3.02 -5.92
C LYS A 19 3.53 -2.19 -5.38
N GLU A 20 2.59 -2.84 -4.71
CA GLU A 20 1.48 -2.16 -4.05
C GLU A 20 1.96 -1.18 -2.97
N ARG A 21 2.98 -1.56 -2.19
CA ARG A 21 3.62 -0.63 -1.24
C ARG A 21 4.24 0.58 -1.94
N ILE A 22 4.86 0.42 -3.11
CA ILE A 22 5.37 1.55 -3.91
C ILE A 22 4.22 2.48 -4.31
N ASP A 23 3.10 1.95 -4.79
CA ASP A 23 1.91 2.74 -5.15
C ASP A 23 1.38 3.54 -3.93
N GLU A 24 1.35 2.92 -2.73
CA GLU A 24 0.97 3.62 -1.49
C GLU A 24 1.99 4.69 -1.07
N MET A 25 3.28 4.43 -1.22
CA MET A 25 4.34 5.41 -0.95
C MET A 25 4.21 6.62 -1.89
N ASP A 26 3.98 6.38 -3.18
CA ASP A 26 3.80 7.43 -4.19
C ASP A 26 2.55 8.27 -3.90
N ALA A 27 1.42 7.63 -3.57
CA ALA A 27 0.19 8.30 -3.19
C ALA A 27 0.37 9.15 -1.91
N THR A 28 1.09 8.62 -0.93
CA THR A 28 1.43 9.33 0.32
C THR A 28 2.27 10.57 0.03
N LEU A 29 3.35 10.41 -0.73
CA LEU A 29 4.24 11.52 -1.11
C LEU A 29 3.47 12.61 -1.85
N ALA A 30 2.68 12.25 -2.86
CA ALA A 30 1.87 13.21 -3.61
C ALA A 30 0.90 13.99 -2.70
N SER A 31 0.27 13.31 -1.73
CA SER A 31 -0.62 13.94 -0.74
C SER A 31 0.12 14.94 0.15
N LEU A 32 1.31 14.59 0.66
CA LEU A 32 2.12 15.45 1.52
C LEU A 32 2.66 16.66 0.76
N GLU A 33 3.15 16.47 -0.47
CA GLU A 33 3.67 17.52 -1.34
C GLU A 33 2.60 18.56 -1.70
N ALA A 34 1.39 18.11 -2.03
CA ALA A 34 0.26 19.02 -2.30
C ALA A 34 -0.07 19.94 -1.11
N LYS A 35 0.29 19.52 0.11
CA LYS A 35 0.01 20.27 1.34
C LYS A 35 1.14 21.16 1.84
N VAL A 36 2.34 21.01 1.34
CA VAL A 36 3.48 21.84 1.80
C VAL A 36 3.21 23.34 1.65
N SER A 37 2.45 23.74 0.64
CA SER A 37 2.07 25.16 0.46
C SER A 37 1.23 25.71 1.63
N GLN A 38 0.47 24.85 2.31
CA GLN A 38 -0.41 25.18 3.44
C GLN A 38 0.31 25.10 4.80
N VAL A 39 1.54 24.60 4.83
CA VAL A 39 2.35 24.51 6.05
C VAL A 39 2.81 25.92 6.45
N GLN A 40 2.77 26.21 7.75
CA GLN A 40 3.26 27.49 8.28
C GLN A 40 4.73 27.71 7.95
N ALA A 41 5.12 28.97 7.74
CA ALA A 41 6.44 29.36 7.25
C ALA A 41 7.61 28.79 8.09
N ASP A 42 7.46 28.77 9.41
CA ASP A 42 8.46 28.25 10.36
C ASP A 42 8.63 26.72 10.33
N SER A 43 7.61 25.98 9.86
CA SER A 43 7.64 24.51 9.71
C SER A 43 7.93 24.07 8.28
N LYS A 44 7.95 24.99 7.31
CA LYS A 44 8.03 24.66 5.88
C LYS A 44 9.34 23.99 5.49
N ALA A 45 10.46 24.50 6.01
CA ALA A 45 11.77 23.89 5.76
C ALA A 45 11.84 22.45 6.28
N LYS A 46 11.31 22.20 7.48
CA LYS A 46 11.25 20.87 8.08
C LYS A 46 10.32 19.93 7.29
N ALA A 47 9.19 20.42 6.81
CA ALA A 47 8.29 19.66 5.94
C ALA A 47 8.99 19.20 4.65
N HIS A 48 9.70 20.10 3.97
CA HIS A 48 10.48 19.75 2.78
C HIS A 48 11.57 18.71 3.06
N GLN A 49 12.30 18.87 4.18
CA GLN A 49 13.31 17.89 4.59
C GLN A 49 12.70 16.49 4.78
N LEU A 50 11.61 16.40 5.54
CA LEU A 50 10.95 15.12 5.83
C LEU A 50 10.38 14.47 4.56
N ILE A 51 9.83 15.24 3.63
CA ILE A 51 9.37 14.73 2.33
C ILE A 51 10.56 14.22 1.49
N ALA A 52 11.69 14.89 1.50
CA ALA A 52 12.89 14.44 0.80
C ALA A 52 13.41 13.11 1.36
N GLU A 53 13.38 12.95 2.69
CA GLU A 53 13.73 11.69 3.36
C GLU A 53 12.75 10.55 3.00
N LEU A 54 11.44 10.83 2.94
CA LEU A 54 10.42 9.87 2.50
C LEU A 54 10.62 9.46 1.03
N ARG A 55 10.95 10.41 0.13
CA ARG A 55 11.29 10.07 -1.27
C ARG A 55 12.48 9.15 -1.36
N LYS A 56 13.55 9.46 -0.61
CA LYS A 56 14.74 8.61 -0.58
C LYS A 56 14.40 7.18 -0.16
N ARG A 57 13.58 7.02 0.90
CA ARG A 57 13.15 5.69 1.35
C ARG A 57 12.33 4.95 0.29
N ARG A 58 11.42 5.64 -0.41
CA ARG A 58 10.66 5.07 -1.52
C ARG A 58 11.58 4.62 -2.66
N ASP A 59 12.56 5.43 -3.04
CA ASP A 59 13.50 5.10 -4.10
C ASP A 59 14.39 3.91 -3.73
N GLU A 60 14.85 3.83 -2.48
CA GLU A 60 15.60 2.69 -1.94
C GLU A 60 14.74 1.41 -1.93
N PHE A 61 13.47 1.50 -1.54
CA PHE A 61 12.53 0.39 -1.59
C PHE A 61 12.34 -0.10 -3.03
N GLN A 62 12.07 0.81 -3.96
CA GLN A 62 11.90 0.49 -5.38
C GLN A 62 13.15 -0.15 -5.99
N ALA A 63 14.34 0.36 -5.67
CA ALA A 63 15.61 -0.20 -6.12
C ALA A 63 15.83 -1.62 -5.58
N THR A 64 15.44 -1.88 -4.33
CA THR A 64 15.52 -3.20 -3.70
C THR A 64 14.57 -4.19 -4.39
N VAL A 65 13.33 -3.77 -4.71
CA VAL A 65 12.36 -4.59 -5.47
C VAL A 65 12.91 -4.94 -6.85
N LYS A 66 13.48 -3.96 -7.55
CA LYS A 66 14.08 -4.17 -8.88
C LYS A 66 15.22 -5.19 -8.83
N LYS A 67 16.17 -5.02 -7.91
CA LYS A 67 17.28 -5.97 -7.72
C LYS A 67 16.79 -7.38 -7.41
N GLN A 68 15.74 -7.52 -6.59
CA GLN A 68 15.17 -8.84 -6.28
C GLN A 68 14.53 -9.49 -7.50
N THR A 69 13.88 -8.71 -8.36
CA THR A 69 13.30 -9.23 -9.60
C THR A 69 14.37 -9.80 -10.53
N GLU A 70 15.56 -9.21 -10.53
CA GLU A 70 16.71 -9.64 -11.33
C GLU A 70 17.47 -10.82 -10.70
N ALA A 71 17.57 -10.88 -9.36
CA ALA A 71 18.37 -11.87 -8.64
C ALA A 71 17.68 -13.24 -8.44
N GLY A 72 16.37 -13.34 -8.65
CA GLY A 72 15.61 -14.58 -8.44
C GLY A 72 15.52 -14.99 -6.97
N GLU A 73 15.42 -16.30 -6.69
CA GLU A 73 15.09 -16.81 -5.35
C GLU A 73 16.24 -16.85 -4.34
N ALA A 74 17.49 -16.85 -4.79
CA ALA A 74 18.65 -17.08 -3.92
C ALA A 74 18.77 -16.07 -2.75
N THR A 75 18.28 -14.84 -2.92
CA THR A 75 18.34 -13.77 -1.91
C THR A 75 16.98 -13.43 -1.29
N TRP A 76 15.97 -14.15 -1.68
CA TRP A 76 14.57 -13.86 -1.41
C TRP A 76 14.24 -13.60 0.08
N GLN A 77 14.61 -14.51 0.98
CA GLN A 77 14.27 -14.39 2.40
C GLN A 77 14.88 -13.13 3.05
N ARG A 78 16.12 -12.79 2.66
CA ARG A 78 16.78 -11.57 3.16
C ARG A 78 16.11 -10.32 2.61
N THR A 79 15.80 -10.30 1.32
CA THR A 79 15.16 -9.16 0.66
C THR A 79 13.76 -8.93 1.21
N LYS A 80 13.00 -10.00 1.50
CA LYS A 80 11.68 -9.91 2.14
C LYS A 80 11.77 -9.14 3.46
N ALA A 81 12.63 -9.59 4.38
CA ALA A 81 12.80 -8.93 5.68
C ALA A 81 13.23 -7.47 5.54
N GLN A 82 14.10 -7.16 4.58
CA GLN A 82 14.54 -5.80 4.29
C GLN A 82 13.39 -4.92 3.78
N LEU A 83 12.55 -5.42 2.86
CA LEU A 83 11.41 -4.67 2.34
C LEU A 83 10.34 -4.43 3.42
N GLU A 84 10.07 -5.41 4.27
CA GLU A 84 9.17 -5.25 5.42
C GLU A 84 9.68 -4.18 6.40
N SER A 85 10.98 -4.19 6.70
CA SER A 85 11.61 -3.17 7.54
C SER A 85 11.53 -1.77 6.91
N ASN A 86 11.89 -1.67 5.62
CA ASN A 86 11.86 -0.39 4.89
C ASN A 86 10.44 0.19 4.81
N TRP A 87 9.42 -0.67 4.67
CA TRP A 87 8.03 -0.24 4.71
C TRP A 87 7.65 0.30 6.10
N SER A 88 7.98 -0.42 7.17
CA SER A 88 7.73 0.01 8.55
C SER A 88 8.43 1.34 8.85
N ASP A 89 9.66 1.52 8.38
CA ASP A 89 10.41 2.77 8.53
C ASP A 89 9.76 3.92 7.76
N PHE A 90 9.22 3.66 6.58
CA PHE A 90 8.47 4.66 5.81
C PHE A 90 7.20 5.09 6.57
N GLU A 91 6.42 4.16 7.10
CA GLU A 91 5.22 4.46 7.90
C GLU A 91 5.57 5.27 9.16
N ALA A 92 6.65 4.90 9.87
CA ALA A 92 7.14 5.65 11.02
C ALA A 92 7.55 7.07 10.66
N GLN A 93 8.18 7.27 9.51
CA GLN A 93 8.57 8.59 9.02
C GLN A 93 7.35 9.44 8.61
N VAL A 94 6.31 8.85 8.01
CA VAL A 94 5.03 9.53 7.73
C VAL A 94 4.39 10.00 9.04
N LYS A 95 4.38 9.16 10.07
CA LYS A 95 3.90 9.54 11.40
C LYS A 95 4.70 10.72 11.95
N THR A 96 6.04 10.67 11.88
CA THR A 96 6.93 11.77 12.29
C THR A 96 6.60 13.07 11.56
N TYR A 97 6.35 13.00 10.24
CA TYR A 97 5.92 14.16 9.46
C TYR A 97 4.64 14.78 10.03
N ILE A 98 3.62 13.96 10.22
CA ILE A 98 2.30 14.37 10.72
C ILE A 98 2.43 15.06 12.09
N GLU A 99 3.18 14.47 13.01
CA GLU A 99 3.37 14.97 14.37
C GLU A 99 4.23 16.25 14.42
N THR A 100 5.24 16.36 13.55
CA THR A 100 6.20 17.48 13.55
C THR A 100 5.65 18.69 12.80
N VAL A 101 5.00 18.49 11.67
CA VAL A 101 4.53 19.56 10.78
C VAL A 101 3.18 20.09 11.22
N GLY A 102 2.33 19.23 11.75
CA GLY A 102 1.03 19.61 12.33
C GLY A 102 1.17 20.11 13.75
N LYS A 103 1.14 21.43 13.95
CA LYS A 103 1.24 22.05 15.30
C LYS A 103 -0.01 21.84 16.16
N GLN A 104 -1.14 21.61 15.56
CA GLN A 104 -2.43 21.39 16.23
C GLN A 104 -2.98 20.00 15.90
N VAL A 105 -3.65 19.39 16.87
CA VAL A 105 -4.26 18.06 16.70
C VAL A 105 -5.17 18.01 15.47
N GLN A 106 -5.93 19.06 15.20
CA GLN A 106 -6.79 19.12 14.01
C GLN A 106 -6.00 19.07 12.70
N GLN A 107 -4.83 19.73 12.64
CA GLN A 107 -3.95 19.70 11.45
C GLN A 107 -3.34 18.30 11.27
N GLN A 108 -2.88 17.68 12.35
CA GLN A 108 -2.37 16.30 12.33
C GLN A 108 -3.45 15.32 11.83
N GLN A 109 -4.66 15.43 12.36
CA GLN A 109 -5.80 14.63 11.94
C GLN A 109 -6.17 14.86 10.47
N ALA A 110 -6.17 16.11 10.00
CA ALA A 110 -6.45 16.42 8.60
C ALA A 110 -5.41 15.79 7.67
N THR A 111 -4.12 15.96 7.98
CA THR A 111 -3.02 15.39 7.18
C THR A 111 -3.10 13.86 7.11
N PHE A 112 -3.31 13.21 8.24
CA PHE A 112 -3.46 11.76 8.24
C PHE A 112 -4.65 11.28 7.41
N ARG A 113 -5.83 11.91 7.55
CA ARG A 113 -7.00 11.53 6.74
C ARG A 113 -6.71 11.60 5.26
N GLU A 114 -5.99 12.62 4.82
CA GLU A 114 -5.67 12.80 3.41
C GLU A 114 -4.64 11.80 2.92
N VAL A 115 -3.59 11.53 3.70
CA VAL A 115 -2.63 10.46 3.42
C VAL A 115 -3.35 9.13 3.32
N SER A 116 -4.20 8.81 4.30
CA SER A 116 -4.95 7.56 4.30
C SER A 116 -5.94 7.47 3.13
N ALA A 117 -6.59 8.57 2.75
CA ALA A 117 -7.47 8.61 1.59
C ALA A 117 -6.70 8.39 0.28
N ALA A 118 -5.48 8.94 0.17
CA ALA A 118 -4.61 8.71 -0.98
C ALA A 118 -4.18 7.24 -1.08
N GLN A 119 -3.83 6.60 0.03
CA GLN A 119 -3.52 5.16 0.07
C GLN A 119 -4.71 4.30 -0.34
N VAL A 120 -5.91 4.57 0.20
CA VAL A 120 -7.13 3.83 -0.17
C VAL A 120 -7.48 4.03 -1.65
N LYS A 121 -7.18 5.20 -2.23
CA LYS A 121 -7.32 5.43 -3.67
C LYS A 121 -6.35 4.55 -4.45
N ALA A 122 -5.09 4.44 -4.04
CA ALA A 122 -4.10 3.55 -4.68
C ALA A 122 -4.56 2.08 -4.64
N TRP A 123 -5.21 1.62 -3.57
CA TRP A 123 -5.79 0.28 -3.51
C TRP A 123 -6.88 0.07 -4.55
N ARG A 124 -7.76 1.05 -4.76
CA ARG A 124 -8.79 0.98 -5.81
C ARG A 124 -8.19 0.89 -7.19
N GLU A 125 -7.20 1.72 -7.47
CA GLU A 125 -6.50 1.70 -8.75
C GLU A 125 -5.80 0.36 -9.00
N THR A 126 -5.25 -0.28 -7.95
CA THR A 126 -4.71 -1.64 -8.04
C THR A 126 -5.79 -2.66 -8.36
N ALA A 127 -6.96 -2.58 -7.71
CA ALA A 127 -8.09 -3.47 -7.99
C ALA A 127 -8.63 -3.28 -9.42
N ASP A 128 -8.66 -2.05 -9.93
CA ASP A 128 -9.08 -1.75 -11.31
C ASP A 128 -8.08 -2.30 -12.33
N ARG A 129 -6.77 -2.12 -12.11
CA ARG A 129 -5.72 -2.73 -12.97
C ARG A 129 -5.83 -4.26 -13.03
N LEU A 130 -6.14 -4.92 -11.91
CA LEU A 130 -6.36 -6.37 -11.88
C LEU A 130 -7.63 -6.79 -12.61
N HIS A 131 -8.70 -6.01 -12.49
CA HIS A 131 -9.92 -6.21 -13.25
C HIS A 131 -9.67 -6.14 -14.75
N ASP A 132 -8.95 -5.10 -15.20
CA ASP A 132 -8.60 -4.92 -16.62
C ASP A 132 -7.69 -6.04 -17.13
N ALA A 133 -6.72 -6.47 -16.33
CA ALA A 133 -5.86 -7.62 -16.66
C ALA A 133 -6.68 -8.92 -16.81
N ALA A 134 -7.73 -9.10 -16.00
CA ALA A 134 -8.64 -10.24 -16.08
C ALA A 134 -9.53 -10.24 -17.33
N ALA A 135 -9.72 -9.10 -17.99
CA ALA A 135 -10.52 -9.01 -19.21
C ALA A 135 -10.00 -9.92 -20.33
N ASN A 136 -8.69 -10.18 -20.36
CA ASN A 136 -8.03 -11.03 -21.34
C ASN A 136 -7.99 -12.51 -20.95
N VAL A 137 -8.57 -12.89 -19.81
CA VAL A 137 -8.64 -14.27 -19.30
C VAL A 137 -9.92 -14.94 -19.76
N ALA A 138 -9.84 -16.22 -20.18
CA ALA A 138 -11.01 -16.99 -20.57
C ALA A 138 -12.07 -17.02 -19.44
N ALA A 139 -13.34 -16.88 -19.80
CA ALA A 139 -14.46 -16.73 -18.86
C ALA A 139 -14.48 -17.82 -17.76
N ALA A 140 -14.20 -19.08 -18.12
CA ALA A 140 -14.15 -20.20 -17.18
C ALA A 140 -13.09 -20.07 -16.06
N ARG A 141 -12.07 -19.23 -16.26
CA ARG A 141 -10.97 -19.02 -15.29
C ARG A 141 -11.02 -17.64 -14.62
N ARG A 142 -11.97 -16.79 -15.03
CA ARG A 142 -12.09 -15.41 -14.53
C ARG A 142 -12.79 -15.32 -13.17
N ALA A 143 -13.64 -16.27 -12.83
CA ALA A 143 -14.49 -16.20 -11.65
C ALA A 143 -13.73 -15.96 -10.33
N ASP A 144 -12.59 -16.63 -10.13
CA ASP A 144 -11.75 -16.46 -8.94
C ASP A 144 -11.10 -15.07 -8.88
N ILE A 145 -10.68 -14.54 -10.05
CA ILE A 145 -10.11 -13.22 -10.16
C ILE A 145 -11.17 -12.15 -9.86
N ASP A 146 -12.35 -12.28 -10.45
CA ASP A 146 -13.47 -11.36 -10.24
C ASP A 146 -13.92 -11.35 -8.78
N ALA A 147 -13.96 -12.51 -8.13
CA ALA A 147 -14.29 -12.62 -6.70
C ALA A 147 -13.26 -11.91 -5.83
N ALA A 148 -11.96 -12.09 -6.09
CA ALA A 148 -10.89 -11.43 -5.35
C ALA A 148 -10.86 -9.91 -5.60
N VAL A 149 -11.04 -9.45 -6.85
CA VAL A 149 -11.15 -8.01 -7.19
C VAL A 149 -12.36 -7.38 -6.51
N LYS A 150 -13.49 -8.08 -6.47
CA LYS A 150 -14.69 -7.61 -5.74
C LYS A 150 -14.40 -7.43 -4.26
N GLN A 151 -13.67 -8.37 -3.65
CA GLN A 151 -13.25 -8.25 -2.25
C GLN A 151 -12.31 -7.06 -2.04
N MET A 152 -11.31 -6.86 -2.90
CA MET A 152 -10.41 -5.69 -2.84
C MET A 152 -11.19 -4.37 -2.87
N LYS A 153 -12.17 -4.25 -3.77
CA LYS A 153 -13.03 -3.06 -3.87
C LYS A 153 -13.90 -2.87 -2.62
N ALA A 154 -14.37 -3.95 -2.01
CA ALA A 154 -15.12 -3.90 -0.76
C ALA A 154 -14.23 -3.44 0.41
N ASP A 155 -13.02 -3.98 0.55
CA ASP A 155 -12.06 -3.59 1.60
C ASP A 155 -11.64 -2.13 1.48
N ALA A 156 -11.38 -1.64 0.26
CA ALA A 156 -11.10 -0.23 0.00
C ALA A 156 -12.30 0.68 0.33
N SER A 157 -13.53 0.23 0.04
CA SER A 157 -14.75 0.98 0.34
C SER A 157 -15.02 1.03 1.84
N GLU A 158 -14.78 -0.06 2.57
CA GLU A 158 -14.87 -0.09 4.02
C GLU A 158 -13.85 0.84 4.67
N ALA A 159 -12.59 0.82 4.22
CA ALA A 159 -11.56 1.74 4.68
C ALA A 159 -11.98 3.20 4.48
N GLN A 160 -12.54 3.53 3.31
CA GLN A 160 -13.03 4.88 3.04
C GLN A 160 -14.23 5.28 3.92
N ALA A 161 -15.16 4.39 4.16
CA ALA A 161 -16.29 4.66 5.06
C ALA A 161 -15.81 4.94 6.49
N ARG A 162 -14.78 4.22 6.95
CA ARG A 162 -14.14 4.46 8.25
C ARG A 162 -13.46 5.84 8.29
N LEU A 163 -12.75 6.25 7.20
CA LEU A 163 -12.16 7.58 7.08
C LEU A 163 -13.20 8.71 7.18
N GLN A 164 -14.39 8.51 6.61
CA GLN A 164 -15.47 9.48 6.71
C GLN A 164 -16.02 9.58 8.14
N LYS A 165 -16.18 8.45 8.83
CA LYS A 165 -16.60 8.43 10.24
C LYS A 165 -15.59 9.14 11.15
N LEU A 166 -14.30 9.02 10.88
CA LEU A 166 -13.25 9.72 11.65
C LEU A 166 -13.39 11.25 11.59
N LYS A 167 -13.93 11.80 10.51
CA LYS A 167 -14.20 13.24 10.37
C LYS A 167 -15.16 13.76 11.46
N GLN A 168 -15.99 12.87 12.01
CA GLN A 168 -17.02 13.18 13.03
C GLN A 168 -16.58 12.79 14.46
N ALA A 169 -15.45 12.09 14.60
CA ALA A 169 -14.97 11.55 15.87
C ALA A 169 -13.93 12.46 16.53
N GLY A 170 -13.93 12.52 17.86
CA GLY A 170 -12.92 13.23 18.65
C GLY A 170 -11.55 12.54 18.66
N SER A 171 -10.60 13.16 19.36
CA SER A 171 -9.19 12.73 19.42
C SER A 171 -8.94 11.30 19.93
N GLU A 172 -9.80 10.78 20.80
CA GLU A 172 -9.65 9.43 21.38
C GLU A 172 -9.85 8.29 20.36
N SER A 173 -10.58 8.55 19.27
CA SER A 173 -10.82 7.57 18.21
C SER A 173 -9.65 7.37 17.26
N TRP A 174 -8.60 8.16 17.40
CA TRP A 174 -7.49 8.24 16.44
C TRP A 174 -6.61 6.99 16.43
N THR A 175 -6.19 6.48 17.59
CA THR A 175 -5.38 5.26 17.69
C THR A 175 -6.18 4.03 17.23
N ALA A 176 -7.45 3.96 17.64
CA ALA A 176 -8.37 2.90 17.22
C ALA A 176 -8.58 2.92 15.69
N PHE A 177 -8.61 4.12 15.09
CA PHE A 177 -8.75 4.27 13.67
C PHE A 177 -7.50 3.82 12.90
N GLY A 178 -6.30 4.18 13.35
CA GLY A 178 -5.04 3.70 12.76
C GLY A 178 -4.97 2.16 12.75
N ALA A 179 -5.35 1.52 13.85
CA ALA A 179 -5.45 0.07 13.94
C ALA A 179 -6.50 -0.51 12.99
N ALA A 180 -7.64 0.16 12.84
CA ALA A 180 -8.69 -0.28 11.91
C ALA A 180 -8.28 -0.14 10.44
N LEU A 181 -7.52 0.91 10.10
CA LEU A 181 -6.96 1.09 8.74
C LEU A 181 -5.92 0.01 8.43
N ALA A 182 -5.02 -0.29 9.38
CA ALA A 182 -4.06 -1.38 9.24
C ALA A 182 -4.76 -2.74 9.03
N LYS A 183 -5.85 -3.00 9.74
CA LYS A 183 -6.67 -4.20 9.53
C LYS A 183 -7.29 -4.24 8.13
N SER A 184 -7.81 -3.12 7.63
CA SER A 184 -8.35 -3.03 6.26
C SER A 184 -7.26 -3.24 5.21
N ARG A 185 -6.06 -2.70 5.42
CA ARG A 185 -4.89 -2.95 4.55
C ARG A 185 -4.55 -4.44 4.49
N ASN A 186 -4.45 -5.11 5.63
CA ASN A 186 -4.16 -6.54 5.69
C ASN A 186 -5.24 -7.40 4.99
N ALA A 187 -6.50 -6.99 5.03
CA ALA A 187 -7.57 -7.66 4.29
C ALA A 187 -7.41 -7.45 2.77
N PHE A 188 -7.16 -6.21 2.36
CA PHE A 188 -6.89 -5.86 0.97
C PHE A 188 -5.68 -6.61 0.42
N ASP A 189 -4.57 -6.69 1.14
CA ASP A 189 -3.36 -7.41 0.75
C ASP A 189 -3.65 -8.90 0.48
N ARG A 190 -4.46 -9.54 1.33
CA ARG A 190 -4.86 -10.94 1.12
C ARG A 190 -5.71 -11.12 -0.13
N ALA A 191 -6.65 -10.22 -0.38
CA ALA A 191 -7.49 -10.25 -1.56
C ALA A 191 -6.68 -9.97 -2.84
N ASN A 192 -5.75 -9.00 -2.79
CA ASN A 192 -4.82 -8.71 -3.88
C ASN A 192 -3.94 -9.92 -4.21
N GLN A 193 -3.38 -10.58 -3.18
CA GLN A 193 -2.64 -11.82 -3.35
C GLN A 193 -3.49 -12.91 -4.04
N ALA A 194 -4.70 -13.13 -3.57
CA ALA A 194 -5.61 -14.14 -4.16
C ALA A 194 -5.92 -13.83 -5.64
N ALA A 195 -6.11 -12.55 -5.99
CA ALA A 195 -6.35 -12.12 -7.36
C ALA A 195 -5.16 -12.41 -8.28
N TRP A 196 -3.94 -12.10 -7.83
CA TRP A 196 -2.71 -12.37 -8.58
C TRP A 196 -2.45 -13.86 -8.74
N ASP A 197 -2.69 -14.67 -7.71
CA ASP A 197 -2.57 -16.13 -7.78
C ASP A 197 -3.56 -16.73 -8.77
N ALA A 198 -4.81 -16.23 -8.79
CA ALA A 198 -5.82 -16.65 -9.75
C ALA A 198 -5.44 -16.26 -11.18
N LEU A 199 -4.94 -15.03 -11.39
CA LEU A 199 -4.49 -14.54 -12.69
C LEU A 199 -3.32 -15.39 -13.22
N LYS A 200 -2.35 -15.73 -12.37
CA LYS A 200 -1.20 -16.57 -12.74
C LYS A 200 -1.64 -17.98 -13.14
N ARG A 201 -2.58 -18.60 -12.40
CA ARG A 201 -3.14 -19.92 -12.75
C ARG A 201 -3.92 -19.89 -14.06
N ALA A 202 -4.52 -18.75 -14.39
CA ALA A 202 -5.29 -18.56 -15.60
C ALA A 202 -4.44 -18.30 -16.86
N ALA A 203 -3.17 -17.87 -16.69
CA ALA A 203 -2.25 -17.67 -17.80
C ALA A 203 -1.94 -19.02 -18.51
N PRO A 204 -1.86 -19.04 -19.85
CA PRO A 204 -1.45 -20.24 -20.58
C PRO A 204 -0.02 -20.64 -20.17
N PRO A 205 0.32 -21.94 -20.13
CA PRO A 205 1.68 -22.37 -19.89
C PRO A 205 2.62 -21.74 -20.91
N LYS A 206 3.73 -21.17 -20.45
CA LYS A 206 4.78 -20.69 -21.37
C LYS A 206 5.33 -21.92 -22.10
N THR A 207 5.04 -22.00 -23.40
CA THR A 207 5.68 -22.95 -24.34
C THR A 207 7.14 -22.62 -24.51
#